data_3df13dcefd74ceddfd92c12817accb06
#
_entry.id   3df13dcefd74ceddfd92c12817accb06
#
_cell.length_a   1.000
_cell.length_b   1.000
_cell.length_c   1.000
_cell.angle_alpha   90.00
_cell.angle_beta   90.00
_cell.angle_gamma   90.00
#
_symmetry.space_group_name_H-M   'P 1'
#
loop_
_entity.id
_entity.type
_entity.pdbx_description
1 polymer ?
#
loop_
_entity_poly.entity_id
_entity_poly.type
_entity_poly.pdbx_seq_one_letter_code
_entity_poly.pdbx_strand_id
1 'polypeptide(L)'
;MSSTTPFVLNRQTLENIAPESFQQADPYPWVNPEDILTREAFNELRANMPPTEIMKASFGRKRSHGQKPHDRYALEYHPDLEIHPLWHQFIAELNGPVYQQWLARLFRTNRFTLTYHWHYAPQGASVSPHCDAKRKIGSHIFYFNTEEDWDRSWGGETMILDDHGKFKASSAPDFDDFDRSWTAETMGNRSLLFQRQGNSWHGVKALQCPEDRLRKVFIIVVNADTLTGRLRRLFHKPDGK
;
A
#
# COMPACT_ATOMS: atom_id res chain seq x y z
N MET A 1 23.28 22.42 20.10
CA MET A 1 21.80 22.32 20.06
C MET A 1 21.47 21.03 19.31
N SER A 2 20.94 20.03 20.00
CA SER A 2 20.54 18.78 19.36
C SER A 2 19.32 19.06 18.52
N SER A 3 19.48 19.12 17.20
CA SER A 3 18.37 19.18 16.23
C SER A 3 17.65 17.83 16.30
N THR A 4 16.58 17.77 17.08
CA THR A 4 15.68 16.62 17.00
C THR A 4 15.02 16.67 15.62
N THR A 5 15.40 15.78 14.75
CA THR A 5 14.73 15.60 13.45
C THR A 5 13.24 15.39 13.70
N PRO A 6 12.35 16.19 13.10
CA PRO A 6 10.91 16.05 13.33
C PRO A 6 10.44 14.67 12.90
N PHE A 7 9.45 14.12 13.62
CA PHE A 7 8.85 12.83 13.27
C PHE A 7 8.12 12.93 11.94
N VAL A 8 8.23 11.88 11.15
CA VAL A 8 7.49 11.69 9.90
C VAL A 8 6.05 11.24 10.19
N LEU A 9 5.90 10.29 11.13
CA LEU A 9 4.60 9.77 11.53
C LEU A 9 3.87 10.70 12.50
N ASN A 10 2.61 10.96 12.23
CA ASN A 10 1.70 11.66 13.14
C ASN A 10 1.17 10.69 14.20
N ARG A 11 1.79 10.71 15.38
CA ARG A 11 1.44 9.80 16.48
C ARG A 11 0.00 9.94 16.95
N GLN A 12 -0.52 11.15 16.98
CA GLN A 12 -1.90 11.41 17.40
C GLN A 12 -2.90 10.73 16.47
N THR A 13 -2.67 10.79 15.16
CA THR A 13 -3.53 10.10 14.20
C THR A 13 -3.47 8.59 14.37
N LEU A 14 -2.28 8.01 14.60
CA LEU A 14 -2.14 6.57 14.89
C LEU A 14 -2.90 6.17 16.16
N GLU A 15 -2.83 6.96 17.23
CA GLU A 15 -3.50 6.70 18.50
C GLU A 15 -5.02 6.79 18.41
N ASN A 16 -5.54 7.65 17.54
CA ASN A 16 -6.98 7.84 17.35
C ASN A 16 -7.67 6.67 16.61
N ILE A 17 -6.91 5.78 15.97
CA ILE A 17 -7.48 4.61 15.28
C ILE A 17 -7.69 3.49 16.29
N ALA A 18 -8.95 3.28 16.68
CA ALA A 18 -9.32 2.24 17.64
C ALA A 18 -9.24 0.83 17.02
N PRO A 19 -8.54 -0.12 17.67
CA PRO A 19 -8.43 -1.49 17.15
C PRO A 19 -9.78 -2.20 16.97
N GLU A 20 -10.73 -1.93 17.83
CA GLU A 20 -12.07 -2.52 17.78
C GLU A 20 -12.82 -2.06 16.54
N SER A 21 -12.81 -0.75 16.25
CA SER A 21 -13.44 -0.17 15.05
C SER A 21 -12.80 -0.72 13.77
N PHE A 22 -11.47 -0.83 13.76
CA PHE A 22 -10.75 -1.43 12.63
C PHE A 22 -11.17 -2.89 12.40
N GLN A 23 -11.23 -3.70 13.47
CA GLN A 23 -11.57 -5.12 13.35
C GLN A 23 -13.04 -5.38 13.00
N GLN A 24 -13.94 -4.42 13.28
CA GLN A 24 -15.37 -4.52 12.99
C GLN A 24 -15.74 -3.89 11.63
N ALA A 25 -14.79 -3.33 10.90
CA ALA A 25 -15.07 -2.74 9.59
C ALA A 25 -15.56 -3.80 8.60
N ASP A 26 -16.60 -3.46 7.84
CA ASP A 26 -17.23 -4.31 6.83
C ASP A 26 -16.65 -3.99 5.44
N PRO A 27 -16.36 -4.99 4.58
CA PRO A 27 -16.58 -6.44 4.71
C PRO A 27 -15.43 -7.20 5.39
N TYR A 28 -14.36 -6.54 5.70
CA TYR A 28 -13.18 -7.06 6.41
C TYR A 28 -12.45 -5.88 7.07
N PRO A 29 -11.51 -6.10 8.00
CA PRO A 29 -10.84 -4.99 8.68
C PRO A 29 -10.10 -4.07 7.71
N TRP A 30 -10.51 -2.80 7.66
CA TRP A 30 -9.85 -1.73 6.90
C TRP A 30 -10.12 -0.36 7.52
N VAL A 31 -9.25 0.60 7.20
CA VAL A 31 -9.40 2.01 7.58
C VAL A 31 -8.69 2.89 6.56
N ASN A 32 -9.26 4.07 6.27
CA ASN A 32 -8.71 5.04 5.32
C ASN A 32 -8.47 6.40 6.00
N PRO A 33 -7.47 6.49 6.88
CA PRO A 33 -7.21 7.70 7.63
C PRO A 33 -6.54 8.77 6.77
N GLU A 34 -6.72 10.02 7.21
CA GLU A 34 -5.98 11.18 6.79
C GLU A 34 -4.85 11.48 7.79
N ASP A 35 -3.81 12.14 7.32
CA ASP A 35 -2.72 12.67 8.17
C ASP A 35 -2.00 11.63 9.04
N ILE A 36 -1.77 10.42 8.51
CA ILE A 36 -0.84 9.45 9.14
C ILE A 36 0.61 9.99 9.11
N LEU A 37 0.95 10.77 8.09
CA LEU A 37 2.19 11.54 8.06
C LEU A 37 1.93 12.96 8.62
N THR A 38 2.95 13.58 9.21
CA THR A 38 2.86 15.02 9.44
C THR A 38 2.76 15.74 8.10
N ARG A 39 2.13 16.91 8.07
CA ARG A 39 1.93 17.65 6.81
C ARG A 39 3.27 18.03 6.16
N GLU A 40 4.22 18.45 6.97
CA GLU A 40 5.56 18.81 6.52
C GLU A 40 6.27 17.60 5.89
N ALA A 41 6.25 16.47 6.58
CA ALA A 41 6.86 15.24 6.08
C ALA A 41 6.17 14.72 4.81
N PHE A 42 4.83 14.78 4.72
CA PHE A 42 4.10 14.42 3.51
C PHE A 42 4.55 15.26 2.32
N ASN A 43 4.60 16.58 2.47
CA ASN A 43 4.99 17.48 1.39
C ASN A 43 6.43 17.22 0.94
N GLU A 44 7.36 17.03 1.88
CA GLU A 44 8.77 16.78 1.57
C GLU A 44 8.98 15.39 0.93
N LEU A 45 8.33 14.33 1.43
CA LEU A 45 8.37 13.00 0.81
C LEU A 45 7.77 13.03 -0.60
N ARG A 46 6.65 13.74 -0.79
CA ARG A 46 6.01 13.92 -2.09
C ARG A 46 6.93 14.63 -3.09
N ALA A 47 7.57 15.72 -2.66
CA ALA A 47 8.50 16.48 -3.50
C ALA A 47 9.75 15.67 -3.89
N ASN A 48 10.12 14.67 -3.10
CA ASN A 48 11.30 13.84 -3.26
C ASN A 48 10.95 12.36 -3.53
N MET A 49 9.86 12.10 -4.25
CA MET A 49 9.51 10.75 -4.69
C MET A 49 10.61 10.16 -5.58
N PRO A 50 10.99 8.88 -5.41
CA PRO A 50 11.98 8.23 -6.28
C PRO A 50 11.58 8.35 -7.76
N PRO A 51 12.53 8.69 -8.66
CA PRO A 51 12.23 8.86 -10.08
C PRO A 51 12.03 7.49 -10.77
N THR A 52 11.28 7.49 -11.88
CA THR A 52 10.94 6.26 -12.62
C THR A 52 12.16 5.54 -13.22
N GLU A 53 13.26 6.25 -13.45
CA GLU A 53 14.51 5.77 -14.03
C GLU A 53 15.17 4.68 -13.19
N ILE A 54 14.96 4.69 -11.87
CA ILE A 54 15.47 3.66 -10.96
C ILE A 54 14.44 2.55 -10.68
N MET A 55 13.26 2.62 -11.30
CA MET A 55 12.18 1.65 -11.11
C MET A 55 12.17 0.57 -12.19
N LYS A 56 11.71 -0.61 -11.81
CA LYS A 56 11.47 -1.69 -12.74
C LYS A 56 10.09 -1.55 -13.39
N ALA A 57 10.05 -1.40 -14.70
CA ALA A 57 8.82 -1.43 -15.47
C ALA A 57 8.23 -2.86 -15.50
N SER A 58 6.94 -2.98 -15.24
CA SER A 58 6.22 -4.24 -15.24
C SER A 58 4.88 -4.05 -15.97
N PHE A 59 4.89 -4.30 -17.28
CA PHE A 59 3.74 -4.12 -18.16
C PHE A 59 3.39 -5.44 -18.86
N GLY A 60 2.08 -5.69 -19.05
CA GLY A 60 1.55 -6.84 -19.76
C GLY A 60 1.86 -8.20 -19.12
N ARG A 61 2.38 -8.24 -17.89
CA ARG A 61 2.78 -9.49 -17.24
C ARG A 61 1.56 -10.30 -16.84
N LYS A 62 1.47 -11.53 -17.35
CA LYS A 62 0.44 -12.49 -16.96
C LYS A 62 0.48 -12.73 -15.45
N ARG A 63 -0.69 -12.74 -14.84
CA ARG A 63 -0.88 -13.06 -13.42
C ARG A 63 -1.49 -14.45 -13.25
N SER A 64 -1.37 -15.00 -12.04
CA SER A 64 -2.04 -16.25 -11.67
C SER A 64 -3.56 -16.09 -11.68
N HIS A 65 -4.28 -17.20 -11.82
CA HIS A 65 -5.73 -17.26 -11.73
C HIS A 65 -6.51 -16.46 -12.80
N GLY A 66 -5.89 -16.11 -13.93
CA GLY A 66 -6.56 -15.35 -14.99
C GLY A 66 -6.71 -13.84 -14.73
N GLN A 67 -6.11 -13.32 -13.66
CA GLN A 67 -6.13 -11.90 -13.36
C GLN A 67 -5.46 -11.07 -14.46
N LYS A 68 -6.00 -9.88 -14.73
CA LYS A 68 -5.44 -8.91 -15.67
C LYS A 68 -4.05 -8.44 -15.19
N PRO A 69 -3.13 -8.02 -16.09
CA PRO A 69 -1.86 -7.41 -15.70
C PRO A 69 -2.07 -6.22 -14.75
N HIS A 70 -1.16 -6.04 -13.82
CA HIS A 70 -1.10 -4.86 -12.96
C HIS A 70 0.07 -4.00 -13.43
N ASP A 71 -0.16 -3.20 -14.45
CA ASP A 71 0.87 -2.41 -15.12
C ASP A 71 1.36 -1.28 -14.23
N ARG A 72 2.68 -1.20 -14.04
CA ARG A 72 3.29 -0.20 -13.17
C ARG A 72 4.79 -0.12 -13.31
N TYR A 73 5.36 0.97 -12.87
CA TYR A 73 6.74 1.09 -12.40
C TYR A 73 6.78 0.68 -10.93
N ALA A 74 7.75 -0.13 -10.53
CA ALA A 74 7.87 -0.64 -9.18
C ALA A 74 9.32 -0.55 -8.68
N LEU A 75 9.50 -0.07 -7.44
CA LEU A 75 10.76 -0.06 -6.73
C LEU A 75 10.55 -0.69 -5.37
N GLU A 76 11.36 -1.68 -5.03
CA GLU A 76 11.43 -2.23 -3.67
C GLU A 76 12.53 -1.53 -2.88
N TYR A 77 12.24 -1.18 -1.63
CA TYR A 77 13.22 -0.55 -0.76
C TYR A 77 14.31 -1.53 -0.31
N HIS A 78 15.54 -1.08 -0.37
CA HIS A 78 16.68 -1.64 0.36
C HIS A 78 17.54 -0.49 0.91
N PRO A 79 18.32 -0.73 1.97
CA PRO A 79 19.07 0.36 2.66
C PRO A 79 20.08 1.11 1.78
N ASP A 80 20.57 0.47 0.72
CA ASP A 80 21.59 1.04 -0.18
C ASP A 80 20.97 1.85 -1.35
N LEU A 81 19.64 2.07 -1.36
CA LEU A 81 19.02 2.91 -2.39
C LEU A 81 19.47 4.36 -2.24
N GLU A 82 19.89 4.95 -3.36
CA GLU A 82 20.18 6.38 -3.46
C GLU A 82 18.90 7.19 -3.63
N ILE A 83 18.22 7.46 -2.52
CA ILE A 83 16.97 8.22 -2.44
C ILE A 83 17.09 9.31 -1.37
N HIS A 84 16.14 10.24 -1.35
CA HIS A 84 16.15 11.34 -0.39
C HIS A 84 16.18 10.81 1.06
N PRO A 85 17.03 11.38 1.97
CA PRO A 85 17.23 10.88 3.35
C PRO A 85 15.94 10.74 4.16
N LEU A 86 14.93 11.59 3.92
CA LEU A 86 13.65 11.52 4.63
C LEU A 86 12.92 10.19 4.38
N TRP A 87 13.08 9.57 3.20
CA TRP A 87 12.52 8.24 2.93
C TRP A 87 13.17 7.17 3.81
N HIS A 88 14.48 7.23 4.01
CA HIS A 88 15.17 6.32 4.94
C HIS A 88 14.71 6.53 6.38
N GLN A 89 14.54 7.81 6.80
CA GLN A 89 14.00 8.15 8.12
C GLN A 89 12.57 7.61 8.27
N PHE A 90 11.70 7.82 7.29
CA PHE A 90 10.32 7.31 7.33
C PHE A 90 10.30 5.79 7.51
N ILE A 91 11.11 5.06 6.74
CA ILE A 91 11.19 3.60 6.86
C ILE A 91 11.79 3.17 8.20
N ALA A 92 12.73 3.91 8.75
CA ALA A 92 13.25 3.67 10.10
C ALA A 92 12.14 3.85 11.17
N GLU A 93 11.29 4.88 11.06
CA GLU A 93 10.14 5.07 11.95
C GLU A 93 9.10 3.96 11.81
N LEU A 94 8.85 3.45 10.59
CA LEU A 94 7.97 2.30 10.34
C LEU A 94 8.50 1.00 10.96
N ASN A 95 9.82 0.85 11.06
CA ASN A 95 10.46 -0.25 11.78
C ASN A 95 10.58 0.01 13.29
N GLY A 96 10.30 1.22 13.72
CA GLY A 96 10.36 1.64 15.13
C GLY A 96 9.18 1.16 15.96
N PRO A 97 9.30 1.24 17.31
CA PRO A 97 8.32 0.66 18.22
C PRO A 97 6.92 1.27 18.11
N VAL A 98 6.81 2.56 17.78
CA VAL A 98 5.52 3.25 17.69
C VAL A 98 4.63 2.62 16.62
N TYR A 99 5.12 2.53 15.40
CA TYR A 99 4.37 1.96 14.27
C TYR A 99 4.17 0.44 14.42
N GLN A 100 5.20 -0.28 14.86
CA GLN A 100 5.14 -1.73 15.08
C GLN A 100 4.09 -2.11 16.12
N GLN A 101 4.03 -1.39 17.25
CA GLN A 101 3.03 -1.63 18.29
C GLN A 101 1.62 -1.24 17.82
N TRP A 102 1.49 -0.15 17.06
CA TRP A 102 0.22 0.24 16.46
C TRP A 102 -0.33 -0.83 15.53
N LEU A 103 0.47 -1.33 14.58
CA LEU A 103 0.07 -2.44 13.71
C LEU A 103 -0.25 -3.71 14.49
N ALA A 104 0.55 -4.05 15.51
CA ALA A 104 0.34 -5.23 16.33
C ALA A 104 -1.01 -5.19 17.06
N ARG A 105 -1.43 -4.01 17.54
CA ARG A 105 -2.75 -3.81 18.15
C ARG A 105 -3.88 -3.99 17.13
N LEU A 106 -3.74 -3.36 15.96
CA LEU A 106 -4.76 -3.42 14.90
C LEU A 106 -4.91 -4.85 14.36
N PHE A 107 -3.81 -5.54 14.07
CA PHE A 107 -3.83 -6.89 13.48
C PHE A 107 -3.91 -8.01 14.51
N ARG A 108 -3.92 -7.68 15.82
CA ARG A 108 -3.94 -8.64 16.92
C ARG A 108 -2.83 -9.69 16.84
N THR A 109 -1.66 -9.29 16.33
CA THR A 109 -0.46 -10.12 16.23
C THR A 109 0.79 -9.26 16.13
N ASN A 110 1.88 -9.72 16.72
CA ASN A 110 3.22 -9.13 16.61
C ASN A 110 4.17 -9.99 15.75
N ARG A 111 3.65 -11.04 15.09
CA ARG A 111 4.45 -11.96 14.26
C ARG A 111 4.40 -11.56 12.80
N PHE A 112 5.01 -10.44 12.46
CA PHE A 112 5.10 -9.96 11.10
C PHE A 112 6.44 -9.30 10.79
N THR A 113 6.67 -9.10 9.50
CA THR A 113 7.78 -8.32 8.95
C THR A 113 7.26 -7.43 7.85
N LEU A 114 7.90 -6.29 7.65
CA LEU A 114 7.51 -5.31 6.65
C LEU A 114 8.43 -5.35 5.44
N THR A 115 7.84 -5.13 4.25
CA THR A 115 8.56 -4.79 3.02
C THR A 115 7.90 -3.56 2.41
N TYR A 116 8.68 -2.74 1.71
CA TYR A 116 8.32 -1.39 1.30
C TYR A 116 8.49 -1.25 -0.20
N HIS A 117 7.48 -0.69 -0.88
CA HIS A 117 7.48 -0.60 -2.33
C HIS A 117 6.87 0.72 -2.80
N TRP A 118 7.47 1.38 -3.78
CA TRP A 118 6.82 2.41 -4.56
C TRP A 118 6.20 1.78 -5.81
N HIS A 119 4.95 2.11 -6.08
CA HIS A 119 4.28 1.73 -7.30
C HIS A 119 3.71 2.97 -7.99
N TYR A 120 4.10 3.18 -9.24
CA TYR A 120 3.54 4.25 -10.08
C TYR A 120 2.83 3.61 -11.25
N ALA A 121 1.55 3.95 -11.40
CA ALA A 121 0.68 3.37 -12.42
C ALA A 121 0.34 4.42 -13.48
N PRO A 122 0.59 4.16 -14.78
CA PRO A 122 0.27 5.06 -15.88
C PRO A 122 -1.19 4.94 -16.31
N GLN A 123 -1.56 5.76 -17.32
CA GLN A 123 -2.85 5.68 -18.02
C GLN A 123 -3.18 4.23 -18.41
N GLY A 124 -4.45 3.86 -18.27
CA GLY A 124 -4.98 2.53 -18.60
C GLY A 124 -4.59 1.42 -17.62
N ALA A 125 -3.63 1.65 -16.73
CA ALA A 125 -3.26 0.66 -15.72
C ALA A 125 -4.43 0.41 -14.77
N SER A 126 -4.59 -0.84 -14.35
CA SER A 126 -5.62 -1.28 -13.41
C SER A 126 -5.06 -2.31 -12.44
N VAL A 127 -5.77 -2.52 -11.35
CA VAL A 127 -5.56 -3.65 -10.44
C VAL A 127 -6.87 -4.41 -10.38
N SER A 128 -6.97 -5.52 -11.13
CA SER A 128 -8.19 -6.34 -11.13
C SER A 128 -8.53 -6.81 -9.71
N PRO A 129 -9.82 -7.02 -9.38
CA PRO A 129 -10.25 -7.52 -8.10
C PRO A 129 -9.48 -8.79 -7.68
N HIS A 130 -8.89 -8.75 -6.50
CA HIS A 130 -8.11 -9.88 -5.98
C HIS A 130 -8.05 -9.86 -4.45
N CYS A 131 -7.75 -11.02 -3.88
CA CYS A 131 -7.28 -11.12 -2.52
C CYS A 131 -5.76 -11.27 -2.52
N ASP A 132 -5.11 -10.62 -1.59
CA ASP A 132 -3.66 -10.72 -1.41
C ASP A 132 -3.20 -12.16 -1.12
N ALA A 133 -1.95 -12.46 -1.43
CA ALA A 133 -1.36 -13.79 -1.21
C ALA A 133 -1.42 -14.20 0.28
N LYS A 134 -1.59 -15.50 0.56
CA LYS A 134 -1.73 -16.05 1.93
C LYS A 134 -0.57 -15.72 2.88
N ARG A 135 0.63 -15.43 2.35
CA ARG A 135 1.79 -15.02 3.15
C ARG A 135 1.68 -13.61 3.74
N LYS A 136 0.81 -12.78 3.17
CA LYS A 136 0.53 -11.44 3.67
C LYS A 136 -0.55 -11.49 4.76
N ILE A 137 -0.43 -10.67 5.76
CA ILE A 137 -1.47 -10.44 6.77
C ILE A 137 -2.14 -9.09 6.62
N GLY A 138 -1.61 -8.22 5.76
CA GLY A 138 -2.21 -6.95 5.39
C GLY A 138 -1.32 -6.09 4.52
N SER A 139 -1.83 -4.94 4.14
CA SER A 139 -1.10 -3.91 3.40
C SER A 139 -1.51 -2.53 3.89
N HIS A 140 -0.53 -1.60 3.98
CA HIS A 140 -0.78 -0.19 4.22
C HIS A 140 -0.30 0.61 3.01
N ILE A 141 -1.22 1.29 2.34
CA ILE A 141 -0.99 2.04 1.11
C ILE A 141 -1.04 3.52 1.44
N PHE A 142 0.03 4.27 1.15
CA PHE A 142 0.08 5.72 1.24
C PHE A 142 -0.06 6.31 -0.15
N TYR A 143 -0.92 7.31 -0.30
CA TYR A 143 -1.18 7.99 -1.56
C TYR A 143 -0.41 9.31 -1.61
N PHE A 144 0.25 9.60 -2.73
CA PHE A 144 1.10 10.78 -2.87
C PHE A 144 0.66 11.75 -3.99
N ASN A 145 -0.45 11.47 -4.65
CA ASN A 145 -1.05 12.44 -5.55
C ASN A 145 -1.91 13.46 -4.76
N THR A 146 -1.97 14.68 -5.27
CA THR A 146 -2.79 15.76 -4.74
C THR A 146 -3.55 16.43 -5.90
N GLU A 147 -4.42 17.39 -5.62
CA GLU A 147 -5.14 18.16 -6.64
C GLU A 147 -4.21 18.97 -7.57
N GLU A 148 -2.91 19.08 -7.26
CA GLU A 148 -1.92 19.73 -8.11
C GLU A 148 -1.48 18.84 -9.29
N ASP A 149 -1.52 17.51 -9.14
CA ASP A 149 -1.00 16.56 -10.12
C ASP A 149 -1.98 15.43 -10.48
N TRP A 150 -3.17 15.41 -9.89
CA TRP A 150 -4.19 14.38 -10.13
C TRP A 150 -5.61 14.95 -10.08
N ASP A 151 -6.43 14.64 -11.06
CA ASP A 151 -7.87 14.93 -11.05
C ASP A 151 -8.64 13.70 -10.55
N ARG A 152 -9.62 13.89 -9.67
CA ARG A 152 -10.47 12.81 -9.13
C ARG A 152 -11.22 12.04 -10.23
N SER A 153 -11.58 12.70 -11.32
CA SER A 153 -12.26 12.07 -12.46
C SER A 153 -11.39 11.04 -13.20
N TRP A 154 -10.07 11.08 -13.02
CA TRP A 154 -9.16 10.10 -13.61
C TRP A 154 -9.18 8.74 -12.91
N GLY A 155 -9.89 8.64 -11.78
CA GLY A 155 -9.95 7.44 -10.97
C GLY A 155 -8.68 7.23 -10.12
N GLY A 156 -8.38 5.97 -9.82
CA GLY A 156 -7.20 5.60 -9.04
C GLY A 156 -7.52 5.26 -7.59
N GLU A 157 -8.78 5.33 -7.21
CA GLU A 157 -9.26 4.91 -5.90
C GLU A 157 -9.06 3.41 -5.71
N THR A 158 -8.64 3.02 -4.52
CA THR A 158 -8.67 1.61 -4.13
C THR A 158 -10.08 1.25 -3.65
N MET A 159 -10.70 0.32 -4.35
CA MET A 159 -12.01 -0.19 -4.00
C MET A 159 -11.88 -1.37 -3.02
N ILE A 160 -12.66 -1.33 -1.95
CA ILE A 160 -12.91 -2.42 -1.02
C ILE A 160 -14.18 -3.10 -1.52
N LEU A 161 -14.12 -4.40 -1.76
CA LEU A 161 -15.18 -5.13 -2.46
C LEU A 161 -15.71 -6.27 -1.58
N ASP A 162 -17.04 -6.46 -1.59
CA ASP A 162 -17.71 -7.53 -0.87
C ASP A 162 -18.36 -8.50 -1.86
N ASP A 163 -17.94 -9.75 -1.80
CA ASP A 163 -18.47 -10.83 -2.63
C ASP A 163 -19.51 -11.69 -1.89
N HIS A 164 -19.87 -11.35 -0.66
CA HIS A 164 -20.73 -12.16 0.21
C HIS A 164 -20.33 -13.66 0.24
N GLY A 165 -19.03 -13.95 0.08
CA GLY A 165 -18.51 -15.30 0.06
C GLY A 165 -18.74 -16.08 -1.25
N LYS A 166 -19.12 -15.41 -2.35
CA LYS A 166 -19.38 -16.05 -3.66
C LYS A 166 -18.12 -16.62 -4.28
N PHE A 167 -16.97 -15.97 -4.09
CA PHE A 167 -15.74 -16.30 -4.82
C PHE A 167 -14.67 -16.92 -3.93
N LYS A 168 -13.93 -17.86 -4.51
CA LYS A 168 -12.66 -18.31 -3.89
C LYS A 168 -11.59 -17.27 -4.12
N ALA A 169 -10.72 -17.02 -3.14
CA ALA A 169 -9.61 -16.05 -3.24
C ALA A 169 -8.66 -16.31 -4.44
N SER A 170 -8.75 -17.48 -5.10
CA SER A 170 -8.02 -17.84 -6.32
C SER A 170 -8.83 -17.60 -7.60
N SER A 171 -9.97 -16.95 -7.53
CA SER A 171 -10.77 -16.57 -8.70
C SER A 171 -10.29 -15.25 -9.29
N ALA A 172 -10.82 -14.88 -10.46
CA ALA A 172 -10.58 -13.62 -11.14
C ALA A 172 -11.91 -12.96 -11.54
N PRO A 173 -12.74 -12.51 -10.56
CA PRO A 173 -13.97 -11.77 -10.85
C PRO A 173 -13.65 -10.40 -11.45
N ASP A 174 -14.59 -9.84 -12.19
CA ASP A 174 -14.57 -8.43 -12.60
C ASP A 174 -15.25 -7.55 -11.53
N PHE A 175 -15.10 -6.22 -11.63
CA PHE A 175 -15.70 -5.29 -10.65
C PHE A 175 -17.23 -5.37 -10.59
N ASP A 176 -17.87 -5.67 -11.70
CA ASP A 176 -19.34 -5.75 -11.82
C ASP A 176 -19.92 -7.03 -11.19
N ASP A 177 -19.08 -7.97 -10.79
CA ASP A 177 -19.48 -9.20 -10.09
C ASP A 177 -19.71 -8.97 -8.58
N PHE A 178 -19.40 -7.77 -8.06
CA PHE A 178 -19.54 -7.41 -6.66
C PHE A 178 -20.77 -6.53 -6.43
N ASP A 179 -21.64 -6.94 -5.54
CA ASP A 179 -22.89 -6.24 -5.22
C ASP A 179 -22.66 -5.01 -4.31
N ARG A 180 -21.55 -5.02 -3.52
CA ARG A 180 -21.21 -3.95 -2.58
C ARG A 180 -19.75 -3.54 -2.71
N SER A 181 -19.50 -2.25 -2.67
CA SER A 181 -18.16 -1.71 -2.68
C SER A 181 -18.05 -0.42 -1.89
N TRP A 182 -16.87 -0.15 -1.36
CA TRP A 182 -16.47 1.11 -0.76
C TRP A 182 -15.26 1.65 -1.51
N THR A 183 -15.18 2.95 -1.60
CA THR A 183 -14.08 3.63 -2.31
C THR A 183 -13.22 4.36 -1.30
N ALA A 184 -11.92 4.04 -1.26
CA ALA A 184 -10.97 4.75 -0.42
C ALA A 184 -10.65 6.13 -1.00
N GLU A 185 -10.61 7.17 -0.17
CA GLU A 185 -10.05 8.46 -0.53
C GLU A 185 -8.54 8.33 -0.75
N THR A 186 -8.03 8.84 -1.87
CA THR A 186 -6.67 8.57 -2.34
C THR A 186 -5.85 9.81 -2.66
N MET A 187 -6.35 10.99 -2.33
CA MET A 187 -5.67 12.25 -2.60
C MET A 187 -5.20 12.93 -1.32
N GLY A 188 -4.08 13.61 -1.44
CA GLY A 188 -3.46 14.26 -0.29
C GLY A 188 -2.83 13.25 0.67
N ASN A 189 -2.69 13.63 1.93
CA ASN A 189 -2.08 12.81 2.98
C ASN A 189 -3.03 11.70 3.47
N ARG A 190 -3.60 10.93 2.54
CA ARG A 190 -4.47 9.77 2.82
C ARG A 190 -3.68 8.47 2.78
N SER A 191 -4.17 7.49 3.53
CA SER A 191 -3.66 6.12 3.44
C SER A 191 -4.78 5.11 3.60
N LEU A 192 -4.55 3.88 3.17
CA LEU A 192 -5.47 2.76 3.33
C LEU A 192 -4.74 1.61 3.99
N LEU A 193 -5.15 1.25 5.19
CA LEU A 193 -4.71 0.04 5.87
C LEU A 193 -5.81 -1.01 5.79
N PHE A 194 -5.49 -2.24 5.40
CA PHE A 194 -6.42 -3.36 5.48
C PHE A 194 -5.74 -4.64 5.91
N GLN A 195 -6.52 -5.50 6.61
CA GLN A 195 -6.08 -6.83 6.99
C GLN A 195 -6.50 -7.85 5.93
N ARG A 196 -5.58 -8.71 5.54
CA ARG A 196 -5.84 -9.79 4.59
C ARG A 196 -6.66 -10.89 5.24
N GLN A 197 -7.81 -11.18 4.65
CA GLN A 197 -8.66 -12.33 4.97
C GLN A 197 -8.93 -13.15 3.68
N GLY A 198 -9.67 -14.24 3.78
CA GLY A 198 -10.03 -15.07 2.63
C GLY A 198 -10.87 -14.34 1.58
N ASN A 199 -11.59 -13.31 2.02
CA ASN A 199 -12.52 -12.48 1.24
C ASN A 199 -12.10 -11.00 1.18
N SER A 200 -10.87 -10.65 1.46
CA SER A 200 -10.39 -9.26 1.41
C SER A 200 -10.16 -8.79 -0.04
N TRP A 201 -11.24 -8.77 -0.81
CA TRP A 201 -11.25 -8.35 -2.19
C TRP A 201 -11.02 -6.85 -2.32
N HIS A 202 -10.09 -6.48 -3.16
CA HIS A 202 -9.81 -5.07 -3.47
C HIS A 202 -9.27 -4.94 -4.88
N GLY A 203 -9.35 -3.73 -5.42
CA GLY A 203 -8.87 -3.46 -6.77
C GLY A 203 -8.83 -1.96 -7.07
N VAL A 204 -8.34 -1.62 -8.26
CA VAL A 204 -8.32 -0.26 -8.82
C VAL A 204 -8.81 -0.35 -10.26
N LYS A 205 -9.86 0.41 -10.61
CA LYS A 205 -10.35 0.50 -12.00
C LYS A 205 -9.29 1.11 -12.91
N ALA A 206 -9.42 0.92 -14.21
CA ALA A 206 -8.49 1.46 -15.19
C ALA A 206 -8.41 3.00 -15.10
N LEU A 207 -7.18 3.50 -15.01
CA LEU A 207 -6.90 4.93 -14.88
C LEU A 207 -7.23 5.66 -16.18
N GLN A 208 -7.89 6.82 -16.07
CA GLN A 208 -8.27 7.69 -17.19
C GLN A 208 -7.42 8.98 -17.23
N CYS A 209 -6.26 8.96 -16.59
CA CYS A 209 -5.35 10.12 -16.56
C CYS A 209 -4.66 10.34 -17.91
N PRO A 210 -4.12 11.55 -18.18
CA PRO A 210 -3.21 11.79 -19.29
C PRO A 210 -1.97 10.91 -19.27
N GLU A 211 -1.33 10.68 -20.42
CA GLU A 211 -0.16 9.78 -20.56
C GLU A 211 1.06 10.21 -19.73
N ASP A 212 1.21 11.53 -19.50
CA ASP A 212 2.29 12.12 -18.69
C ASP A 212 2.02 12.07 -17.17
N ARG A 213 0.89 11.52 -16.75
CA ARG A 213 0.50 11.43 -15.35
C ARG A 213 0.63 10.03 -14.80
N LEU A 214 1.04 9.94 -13.54
CA LEU A 214 1.24 8.68 -12.83
C LEU A 214 0.48 8.71 -11.50
N ARG A 215 -0.29 7.67 -11.23
CA ARG A 215 -0.81 7.42 -9.87
C ARG A 215 0.33 6.89 -9.01
N LYS A 216 0.68 7.62 -7.94
CA LYS A 216 1.85 7.35 -7.09
C LYS A 216 1.44 6.85 -5.72
N VAL A 217 1.88 5.66 -5.36
CA VAL A 217 1.65 5.09 -4.03
C VAL A 217 2.94 4.51 -3.44
N PHE A 218 3.03 4.57 -2.11
CA PHE A 218 3.99 3.82 -1.32
C PHE A 218 3.25 2.75 -0.53
N ILE A 219 3.70 1.50 -0.64
CA ILE A 219 2.99 0.34 -0.09
C ILE A 219 3.88 -0.36 0.92
N ILE A 220 3.36 -0.52 2.13
CA ILE A 220 3.92 -1.38 3.16
C ILE A 220 3.19 -2.71 3.10
N VAL A 221 3.91 -3.77 2.76
CA VAL A 221 3.36 -5.13 2.82
C VAL A 221 3.69 -5.72 4.17
N VAL A 222 2.66 -6.10 4.92
CA VAL A 222 2.79 -6.76 6.20
C VAL A 222 2.77 -8.27 5.98
N ASN A 223 3.93 -8.90 6.06
CA ASN A 223 4.10 -10.33 5.81
C ASN A 223 4.09 -11.12 7.12
N ALA A 224 3.46 -12.30 7.11
CA ALA A 224 3.52 -13.21 8.24
C ALA A 224 4.98 -13.63 8.52
N ASP A 225 5.41 -13.53 9.77
CA ASP A 225 6.73 -14.00 10.18
C ASP A 225 6.70 -15.52 10.42
N THR A 226 6.95 -16.27 9.35
CA THR A 226 7.01 -17.74 9.35
C THR A 226 8.45 -18.22 9.20
N LEU A 227 8.74 -19.42 9.70
CA LEU A 227 10.08 -20.05 9.54
C LEU A 227 10.47 -20.17 8.05
N THR A 228 9.53 -20.55 7.20
CA THR A 228 9.74 -20.62 5.75
C THR A 228 9.98 -19.24 5.12
N GLY A 229 9.34 -18.19 5.65
CA GLY A 229 9.56 -16.81 5.23
C GLY A 229 10.95 -16.30 5.65
N ARG A 230 11.43 -16.68 6.85
CA ARG A 230 12.78 -16.36 7.32
C ARG A 230 13.85 -17.00 6.44
N LEU A 231 13.70 -18.29 6.12
CA LEU A 231 14.62 -19.00 5.22
C LEU A 231 14.63 -18.38 3.81
N ARG A 232 13.48 -18.04 3.23
CA ARG A 232 13.43 -17.37 1.92
C ARG A 232 14.16 -16.04 1.91
N ARG A 233 14.08 -15.24 2.96
CA ARG A 233 14.80 -13.95 3.07
C ARG A 233 16.32 -14.11 3.10
N LEU A 234 16.83 -15.21 3.68
CA LEU A 234 18.26 -15.50 3.70
C LEU A 234 18.81 -15.87 2.30
N PHE A 235 17.94 -16.39 1.41
CA PHE A 235 18.31 -16.82 0.06
C PHE A 235 17.84 -15.87 -1.06
N HIS A 236 17.00 -14.86 -0.74
CA HIS A 236 16.61 -13.85 -1.70
C HIS A 236 17.66 -12.75 -1.71
N LYS A 237 18.57 -12.81 -2.70
CA LYS A 237 19.31 -11.61 -3.08
C LYS A 237 18.28 -10.63 -3.65
N PRO A 238 18.28 -9.34 -3.23
CA PRO A 238 17.51 -8.34 -3.94
C PRO A 238 17.90 -8.42 -5.42
N ASP A 239 16.90 -8.41 -6.31
CA ASP A 239 17.09 -8.36 -7.75
C ASP A 239 17.83 -7.09 -8.14
N GLY A 240 19.13 -7.08 -7.91
CA GLY A 240 20.07 -6.05 -8.25
C GLY A 240 21.11 -6.63 -9.20
N LYS A 241 20.83 -6.52 -10.47
CA LYS A 241 21.67 -6.13 -11.62
C LYS A 241 20.94 -6.47 -12.90
#